data_65572bd51beace635311cbdf646985b1
#
_entry.id   65572bd51beace635311cbdf646985b1
#
_cell.length_a   1.000
_cell.length_b   1.000
_cell.length_c   1.000
_cell.angle_alpha   90.00
_cell.angle_beta   90.00
_cell.angle_gamma   90.00
#
_symmetry.space_group_name_H-M   'P 1'
#
loop_
_entity.id
_entity.type
_entity.pdbx_description
1 polymer ?
#
loop_
_entity_poly.entity_id
_entity_poly.type
_entity_poly.pdbx_seq_one_letter_code
_entity_poly.pdbx_strand_id
1 'polypeptide(L)'
;MPNIIYVNAQEHCLVMQQIAASSGRCYSKIDIIQELFPLISDANVCIDLIVVDLSQFAKNQISEVYEILQTLLTLIKCTVYRTEQGRTQRRATWVAVRADMSTDTHLIRDALSTGILGIYPGGDEFTPLEKKLALDELAAGRPHIPEKIQQLMHPRKKTARDVIREGDIILTPRQDQILKLVSERGASNKVIARLLKISESTVKLHMSAIFKKYGVKNRTQLVLFNQRSKSTIN
;
A
#
# COMPACT_ATOMS: atom_id res chain seq x y z
N MET A 1 2.32 -26.53 -16.65
CA MET A 1 2.45 -25.10 -16.99
C MET A 1 1.94 -24.30 -15.81
N PRO A 2 2.53 -23.16 -15.45
CA PRO A 2 2.07 -22.34 -14.36
C PRO A 2 0.69 -21.74 -14.68
N ASN A 3 -0.26 -21.93 -13.77
CA ASN A 3 -1.63 -21.44 -13.94
C ASN A 3 -1.86 -20.19 -13.11
N ILE A 4 -2.37 -19.15 -13.77
CA ILE A 4 -2.78 -17.91 -13.13
C ILE A 4 -4.30 -17.87 -13.09
N ILE A 5 -4.86 -17.69 -11.91
CA ILE A 5 -6.29 -17.51 -11.70
C ILE A 5 -6.58 -16.06 -11.36
N TYR A 6 -7.51 -15.48 -12.07
CA TYR A 6 -7.96 -14.12 -11.86
C TYR A 6 -9.41 -14.13 -11.38
N VAL A 7 -9.65 -13.51 -10.22
CA VAL A 7 -10.94 -13.53 -9.54
C VAL A 7 -11.61 -12.16 -9.62
N ASN A 8 -12.90 -12.14 -9.91
CA ASN A 8 -13.75 -10.95 -10.03
C ASN A 8 -13.36 -9.98 -11.13
N ALA A 9 -12.84 -10.44 -12.29
CA ALA A 9 -12.49 -9.56 -13.39
C ALA A 9 -13.71 -9.20 -14.25
N GLN A 10 -14.06 -7.93 -14.37
CA GLN A 10 -14.94 -7.47 -15.45
C GLN A 10 -14.15 -7.33 -16.77
N GLU A 11 -14.10 -6.22 -17.45
CA GLU A 11 -13.71 -6.12 -18.87
C GLU A 11 -12.21 -6.28 -19.22
N HIS A 12 -11.28 -6.24 -18.27
CA HIS A 12 -9.83 -6.22 -18.56
C HIS A 12 -9.16 -7.60 -18.73
N CYS A 13 -9.97 -8.65 -18.89
CA CYS A 13 -9.51 -10.02 -19.00
C CYS A 13 -8.61 -10.27 -20.22
N LEU A 14 -8.86 -9.63 -21.35
CA LEU A 14 -8.11 -9.83 -22.59
C LEU A 14 -6.64 -9.42 -22.47
N VAL A 15 -6.36 -8.30 -21.81
CA VAL A 15 -4.98 -7.82 -21.60
C VAL A 15 -4.19 -8.79 -20.72
N MET A 16 -4.80 -9.28 -19.64
CA MET A 16 -4.18 -10.28 -18.77
C MET A 16 -3.94 -11.60 -19.50
N GLN A 17 -4.90 -12.04 -20.31
CA GLN A 17 -4.77 -13.24 -21.10
C GLN A 17 -3.62 -13.14 -22.10
N GLN A 18 -3.49 -12.00 -22.79
CA GLN A 18 -2.39 -11.75 -23.71
C GLN A 18 -1.03 -11.70 -23.00
N ILE A 19 -0.97 -11.03 -21.82
CA ILE A 19 0.25 -10.95 -21.03
C ILE A 19 0.65 -12.32 -20.49
N ALA A 20 -0.29 -13.12 -19.97
CA ALA A 20 -0.04 -14.47 -19.49
C ALA A 20 0.45 -15.37 -20.62
N ALA A 21 -0.20 -15.34 -21.79
CA ALA A 21 0.21 -16.09 -22.96
C ALA A 21 1.61 -15.71 -23.44
N SER A 22 1.95 -14.41 -23.46
CA SER A 22 3.30 -13.93 -23.82
C SER A 22 4.38 -14.36 -22.82
N SER A 23 3.99 -14.71 -21.61
CA SER A 23 4.87 -15.24 -20.54
C SER A 23 4.87 -16.78 -20.48
N GLY A 24 4.21 -17.46 -21.43
CA GLY A 24 4.13 -18.92 -21.46
C GLY A 24 3.30 -19.53 -20.35
N ARG A 25 2.30 -18.80 -19.82
CA ARG A 25 1.45 -19.20 -18.70
C ARG A 25 0.02 -19.42 -19.13
N CYS A 26 -0.67 -20.38 -18.51
CA CYS A 26 -2.11 -20.54 -18.65
C CYS A 26 -2.84 -19.53 -17.79
N TYR A 27 -3.94 -19.02 -18.27
CA TYR A 27 -4.79 -18.04 -17.62
C TYR A 27 -6.21 -18.59 -17.50
N SER A 28 -6.81 -18.47 -16.31
CA SER A 28 -8.21 -18.79 -16.05
C SER A 28 -8.88 -17.65 -15.32
N LYS A 29 -10.09 -17.29 -15.74
CA LYS A 29 -10.92 -16.28 -15.08
C LYS A 29 -11.97 -16.99 -14.25
N ILE A 30 -12.24 -16.48 -13.05
CA ILE A 30 -13.30 -16.90 -12.15
C ILE A 30 -14.08 -15.66 -11.74
N ASP A 31 -15.40 -15.70 -11.92
CA ASP A 31 -16.25 -14.54 -11.62
C ASP A 31 -16.64 -14.48 -10.15
N ILE A 32 -16.71 -15.61 -9.48
CA ILE A 32 -17.11 -15.72 -8.08
C ILE A 32 -16.03 -16.49 -7.30
N ILE A 33 -15.63 -15.97 -6.16
CA ILE A 33 -14.54 -16.56 -5.36
C ILE A 33 -14.85 -17.98 -4.88
N GLN A 34 -16.13 -18.34 -4.72
CA GLN A 34 -16.56 -19.69 -4.34
C GLN A 34 -16.14 -20.76 -5.36
N GLU A 35 -16.03 -20.40 -6.64
CA GLU A 35 -15.56 -21.31 -7.70
C GLU A 35 -14.07 -21.66 -7.58
N LEU A 36 -13.33 -20.87 -6.81
CA LEU A 36 -11.91 -21.07 -6.58
C LEU A 36 -11.64 -22.25 -5.62
N PHE A 37 -12.53 -22.48 -4.66
CA PHE A 37 -12.34 -23.51 -3.63
C PHE A 37 -12.20 -24.93 -4.20
N PRO A 38 -13.05 -25.39 -5.14
CA PRO A 38 -12.86 -26.69 -5.78
C PRO A 38 -11.52 -26.78 -6.51
N LEU A 39 -11.09 -25.72 -7.20
CA LEU A 39 -9.84 -25.71 -7.96
C LEU A 39 -8.60 -25.75 -7.05
N ILE A 40 -8.62 -25.06 -5.93
CA ILE A 40 -7.53 -25.11 -4.93
C ILE A 40 -7.44 -26.51 -4.30
N SER A 41 -8.58 -27.19 -4.15
CA SER A 41 -8.66 -28.51 -3.54
C SER A 41 -8.34 -29.65 -4.51
N ASP A 42 -8.34 -29.41 -5.83
CA ASP A 42 -7.99 -30.41 -6.83
C ASP A 42 -6.48 -30.58 -6.94
N ALA A 43 -5.98 -31.72 -6.51
CA ALA A 43 -4.56 -32.07 -6.56
C ALA A 43 -3.97 -32.14 -7.99
N ASN A 44 -4.81 -32.17 -9.04
CA ASN A 44 -4.39 -32.18 -10.43
C ASN A 44 -4.23 -30.74 -11.00
N VAL A 45 -4.77 -29.73 -10.32
CA VAL A 45 -4.67 -28.32 -10.72
C VAL A 45 -3.49 -27.67 -10.03
N CYS A 46 -2.54 -27.18 -10.81
CA CYS A 46 -1.38 -26.46 -10.30
C CYS A 46 -1.59 -24.95 -10.48
N ILE A 47 -1.80 -24.25 -9.37
CA ILE A 47 -2.01 -22.79 -9.36
C ILE A 47 -0.73 -22.13 -8.82
N ASP A 48 -0.14 -21.21 -9.59
CA ASP A 48 1.03 -20.46 -9.16
C ASP A 48 0.67 -19.11 -8.55
N LEU A 49 -0.34 -18.43 -9.12
CA LEU A 49 -0.75 -17.10 -8.70
C LEU A 49 -2.27 -16.95 -8.77
N ILE A 50 -2.84 -16.40 -7.71
CA ILE A 50 -4.24 -15.96 -7.64
C ILE A 50 -4.21 -14.44 -7.54
N VAL A 51 -4.91 -13.74 -8.44
CA VAL A 51 -5.05 -12.29 -8.43
C VAL A 51 -6.50 -11.94 -8.16
N VAL A 52 -6.77 -11.25 -7.06
CA VAL A 52 -8.11 -10.76 -6.67
C VAL A 52 -8.25 -9.30 -7.08
N ASP A 53 -9.29 -8.99 -7.85
CA ASP A 53 -9.53 -7.63 -8.34
C ASP A 53 -10.21 -6.76 -7.28
N LEU A 54 -9.49 -5.79 -6.74
CA LEU A 54 -10.02 -4.86 -5.74
C LEU A 54 -10.93 -3.78 -6.32
N SER A 55 -10.86 -3.51 -7.63
CA SER A 55 -11.68 -2.45 -8.25
C SER A 55 -13.18 -2.76 -8.21
N GLN A 56 -13.55 -4.02 -7.96
CA GLN A 56 -14.94 -4.49 -7.87
C GLN A 56 -15.56 -4.28 -6.49
N PHE A 57 -14.75 -3.94 -5.48
CA PHE A 57 -15.23 -3.77 -4.12
C PHE A 57 -15.48 -2.30 -3.80
N ALA A 58 -16.66 -2.01 -3.26
CA ALA A 58 -16.97 -0.67 -2.75
C ALA A 58 -16.21 -0.39 -1.45
N LYS A 59 -16.07 0.89 -1.11
CA LYS A 59 -15.34 1.34 0.11
C LYS A 59 -15.88 0.77 1.42
N ASN A 60 -17.14 0.39 1.44
CA ASN A 60 -17.80 -0.22 2.62
C ASN A 60 -17.60 -1.73 2.73
N GLN A 61 -16.94 -2.38 1.75
CA GLN A 61 -16.70 -3.82 1.70
C GLN A 61 -15.29 -4.24 2.17
N ILE A 62 -14.59 -3.36 2.86
CA ILE A 62 -13.21 -3.61 3.34
C ILE A 62 -13.13 -4.89 4.18
N SER A 63 -14.07 -5.09 5.11
CA SER A 63 -14.11 -6.28 5.96
C SER A 63 -14.31 -7.56 5.16
N GLU A 64 -15.15 -7.52 4.13
CA GLU A 64 -15.42 -8.65 3.25
C GLU A 64 -14.16 -9.07 2.46
N VAL A 65 -13.45 -8.10 1.88
CA VAL A 65 -12.17 -8.34 1.18
C VAL A 65 -11.13 -8.94 2.12
N TYR A 66 -11.04 -8.44 3.34
CA TYR A 66 -10.11 -8.96 4.34
C TYR A 66 -10.40 -10.43 4.67
N GLU A 67 -11.66 -10.78 4.94
CA GLU A 67 -12.08 -12.15 5.23
C GLU A 67 -11.81 -13.10 4.04
N ILE A 68 -12.10 -12.65 2.82
CA ILE A 68 -11.83 -13.39 1.60
C ILE A 68 -10.33 -13.69 1.47
N LEU A 69 -9.47 -12.68 1.60
CA LEU A 69 -8.02 -12.86 1.48
C LEU A 69 -7.46 -13.74 2.58
N GLN A 70 -7.91 -13.60 3.82
CA GLN A 70 -7.52 -14.45 4.94
C GLN A 70 -7.92 -15.92 4.71
N THR A 71 -9.14 -16.16 4.24
CA THR A 71 -9.63 -17.49 3.90
C THR A 71 -8.78 -18.13 2.80
N LEU A 72 -8.51 -17.41 1.72
CA LEU A 72 -7.64 -17.85 0.64
C LEU A 72 -6.25 -18.21 1.12
N LEU A 73 -5.61 -17.34 1.89
CA LEU A 73 -4.26 -17.55 2.42
C LEU A 73 -4.21 -18.78 3.35
N THR A 74 -5.29 -19.04 4.10
CA THR A 74 -5.39 -20.21 4.98
C THR A 74 -5.51 -21.49 4.16
N LEU A 75 -6.35 -21.50 3.13
CA LEU A 75 -6.56 -22.65 2.24
C LEU A 75 -5.28 -23.00 1.47
N ILE A 76 -4.61 -22.02 0.92
CA ILE A 76 -3.38 -22.20 0.13
C ILE A 76 -2.26 -22.83 0.96
N LYS A 77 -2.15 -22.49 2.24
CA LYS A 77 -1.17 -23.10 3.15
C LYS A 77 -1.35 -24.61 3.32
N CYS A 78 -2.54 -25.11 3.03
CA CYS A 78 -2.92 -26.53 3.19
C CYS A 78 -2.88 -27.34 1.89
N THR A 79 -2.63 -26.69 0.73
CA THR A 79 -2.71 -27.39 -0.56
C THR A 79 -1.47 -28.25 -0.84
N VAL A 80 -1.71 -29.46 -1.31
CA VAL A 80 -0.69 -30.44 -1.71
C VAL A 80 -1.00 -30.90 -3.13
N TYR A 81 -0.06 -30.73 -4.04
CA TYR A 81 -0.23 -31.10 -5.45
C TYR A 81 0.34 -32.50 -5.73
N ARG A 82 -0.29 -33.21 -6.66
CA ARG A 82 0.19 -34.48 -7.18
C ARG A 82 0.98 -34.20 -8.47
N THR A 83 2.21 -34.70 -8.56
CA THR A 83 3.01 -34.60 -9.79
C THR A 83 2.57 -35.66 -10.79
N GLU A 84 2.88 -35.49 -12.09
CA GLU A 84 2.65 -36.47 -13.16
C GLU A 84 3.27 -37.88 -12.84
N GLN A 85 4.28 -37.90 -11.95
CA GLN A 85 4.91 -39.14 -11.47
C GLN A 85 4.23 -39.73 -10.22
N GLY A 86 3.04 -39.22 -9.83
CA GLY A 86 2.28 -39.68 -8.67
C GLY A 86 2.83 -39.28 -7.30
N ARG A 87 3.90 -38.50 -7.27
CA ARG A 87 4.49 -37.98 -6.01
C ARG A 87 3.74 -36.74 -5.56
N THR A 88 3.44 -36.66 -4.27
CA THR A 88 2.90 -35.45 -3.65
C THR A 88 4.01 -34.41 -3.46
N GLN A 89 3.86 -33.26 -4.06
CA GLN A 89 4.80 -32.13 -3.91
C GLN A 89 4.04 -30.91 -3.42
N ARG A 90 4.58 -30.20 -2.44
CA ARG A 90 4.08 -28.88 -2.04
C ARG A 90 4.65 -27.83 -2.99
N ARG A 91 3.78 -27.14 -3.69
CA ARG A 91 4.16 -25.98 -4.49
C ARG A 91 3.55 -24.73 -3.86
N ALA A 92 4.30 -23.66 -3.84
CA ALA A 92 3.80 -22.40 -3.32
C ALA A 92 2.83 -21.77 -4.33
N THR A 93 1.59 -21.54 -3.90
CA THR A 93 0.64 -20.69 -4.60
C THR A 93 0.68 -19.30 -3.96
N TRP A 94 0.76 -18.28 -4.78
CA TRP A 94 0.85 -16.92 -4.30
C TRP A 94 -0.49 -16.19 -4.46
N VAL A 95 -0.77 -15.23 -3.59
CA VAL A 95 -1.94 -14.35 -3.69
C VAL A 95 -1.47 -12.93 -3.87
N ALA A 96 -2.02 -12.26 -4.85
CA ALA A 96 -1.86 -10.84 -5.09
C ALA A 96 -3.23 -10.20 -5.30
N VAL A 97 -3.30 -8.88 -5.23
CA VAL A 97 -4.50 -8.13 -5.57
C VAL A 97 -4.25 -7.26 -6.80
N ARG A 98 -5.27 -7.06 -7.62
CA ARG A 98 -5.25 -6.02 -8.64
C ARG A 98 -5.75 -4.72 -8.05
N ALA A 99 -4.99 -3.67 -8.27
CA ALA A 99 -5.38 -2.32 -7.91
C ALA A 99 -4.92 -1.34 -9.01
N ASP A 100 -5.63 -0.23 -9.16
CA ASP A 100 -5.32 0.89 -10.03
C ASP A 100 -5.24 2.20 -9.24
N MET A 101 -5.02 3.33 -9.94
CA MET A 101 -4.89 4.64 -9.31
C MET A 101 -6.18 5.15 -8.68
N SER A 102 -7.35 4.57 -9.02
CA SER A 102 -8.65 4.91 -8.44
C SER A 102 -9.00 4.07 -7.21
N THR A 103 -8.28 2.96 -6.99
CA THR A 103 -8.53 2.05 -5.88
C THR A 103 -8.27 2.73 -4.53
N ASP A 104 -9.18 2.55 -3.57
CA ASP A 104 -9.04 3.15 -2.25
C ASP A 104 -7.76 2.69 -1.55
N THR A 105 -6.95 3.64 -1.10
CA THR A 105 -5.66 3.36 -0.44
C THR A 105 -5.79 2.61 0.88
N HIS A 106 -6.92 2.75 1.59
CA HIS A 106 -7.19 1.97 2.79
C HIS A 106 -7.42 0.51 2.44
N LEU A 107 -8.21 0.24 1.39
CA LEU A 107 -8.46 -1.12 0.90
C LEU A 107 -7.15 -1.80 0.47
N ILE A 108 -6.27 -1.10 -0.25
CA ILE A 108 -4.95 -1.61 -0.64
C ILE A 108 -4.09 -1.92 0.60
N ARG A 109 -4.07 -1.03 1.58
CA ARG A 109 -3.27 -1.20 2.80
C ARG A 109 -3.75 -2.39 3.63
N ASP A 110 -5.07 -2.52 3.77
CA ASP A 110 -5.67 -3.62 4.51
C ASP A 110 -5.43 -4.95 3.80
N ALA A 111 -5.56 -5.00 2.46
CA ALA A 111 -5.20 -6.18 1.68
C ALA A 111 -3.72 -6.59 1.89
N LEU A 112 -2.78 -5.64 1.84
CA LEU A 112 -1.36 -5.92 2.10
C LEU A 112 -1.11 -6.41 3.53
N SER A 113 -1.89 -5.94 4.52
CA SER A 113 -1.76 -6.36 5.92
C SER A 113 -2.13 -7.83 6.13
N THR A 114 -2.90 -8.44 5.23
CA THR A 114 -3.26 -9.87 5.30
C THR A 114 -2.08 -10.80 5.02
N GLY A 115 -1.00 -10.29 4.42
CA GLY A 115 0.18 -11.07 4.03
C GLY A 115 0.15 -11.59 2.59
N ILE A 116 -0.64 -10.96 1.70
CA ILE A 116 -0.55 -11.21 0.26
C ILE A 116 0.83 -10.82 -0.28
N LEU A 117 1.20 -11.43 -1.41
CA LEU A 117 2.53 -11.23 -1.99
C LEU A 117 2.74 -9.81 -2.54
N GLY A 118 1.70 -9.17 -3.09
CA GLY A 118 1.82 -7.85 -3.67
C GLY A 118 0.63 -7.41 -4.51
N ILE A 119 0.89 -6.46 -5.41
CA ILE A 119 -0.12 -5.79 -6.22
C ILE A 119 0.18 -5.96 -7.71
N TYR A 120 -0.80 -6.49 -8.45
CA TYR A 120 -0.80 -6.43 -9.91
C TYR A 120 -1.41 -5.09 -10.37
N PRO A 121 -0.72 -4.31 -11.23
CA PRO A 121 -1.20 -3.00 -11.67
C PRO A 121 -2.40 -3.13 -12.62
N GLY A 122 -3.52 -2.51 -12.25
CA GLY A 122 -4.71 -2.33 -13.08
C GLY A 122 -4.70 -0.98 -13.81
N GLY A 123 -5.74 -0.73 -14.62
CA GLY A 123 -5.95 0.56 -15.27
C GLY A 123 -5.04 0.83 -16.48
N ASP A 124 -5.35 1.89 -17.21
CA ASP A 124 -4.63 2.29 -18.45
C ASP A 124 -3.40 3.14 -18.15
N GLU A 125 -3.25 3.60 -16.93
CA GLU A 125 -2.09 4.35 -16.44
C GLU A 125 -0.80 3.50 -16.33
N PHE A 126 -0.92 2.17 -16.41
CA PHE A 126 0.21 1.25 -16.42
C PHE A 126 0.43 0.67 -17.82
N THR A 127 1.67 0.72 -18.26
CA THR A 127 2.06 0.19 -19.57
C THR A 127 1.97 -1.36 -19.60
N PRO A 128 1.81 -1.97 -20.80
CA PRO A 128 1.86 -3.42 -20.93
C PRO A 128 3.14 -4.06 -20.37
N LEU A 129 4.27 -3.34 -20.44
CA LEU A 129 5.54 -3.80 -19.92
C LEU A 129 5.55 -3.83 -18.38
N GLU A 130 5.02 -2.77 -17.71
CA GLU A 130 4.87 -2.75 -16.25
C GLU A 130 3.96 -3.88 -15.77
N LYS A 131 2.85 -4.13 -16.46
CA LYS A 131 1.91 -5.22 -16.18
C LYS A 131 2.57 -6.59 -16.33
N LYS A 132 3.34 -6.79 -17.40
CA LYS A 132 4.06 -8.04 -17.64
C LYS A 132 5.11 -8.28 -16.56
N LEU A 133 5.92 -7.28 -16.24
CA LEU A 133 6.95 -7.37 -15.19
C LEU A 133 6.33 -7.74 -13.84
N ALA A 134 5.25 -7.05 -13.45
CA ALA A 134 4.53 -7.35 -12.22
C ALA A 134 4.04 -8.81 -12.18
N LEU A 135 3.48 -9.31 -13.29
CA LEU A 135 3.00 -10.67 -13.39
C LEU A 135 4.13 -11.68 -13.25
N ASP A 136 5.26 -11.44 -13.91
CA ASP A 136 6.42 -12.32 -13.85
C ASP A 136 7.04 -12.37 -12.45
N GLU A 137 7.14 -11.22 -11.76
CA GLU A 137 7.60 -11.14 -10.38
C GLU A 137 6.67 -11.90 -9.43
N LEU A 138 5.37 -11.59 -9.46
CA LEU A 138 4.38 -12.19 -8.57
C LEU A 138 4.26 -13.72 -8.78
N ALA A 139 4.24 -14.18 -10.02
CA ALA A 139 4.16 -15.60 -10.31
C ALA A 139 5.45 -16.37 -9.97
N ALA A 140 6.58 -15.67 -9.89
CA ALA A 140 7.84 -16.22 -9.39
C ALA A 140 7.96 -16.16 -7.86
N GLY A 141 6.93 -15.68 -7.15
CA GLY A 141 6.93 -15.55 -5.69
C GLY A 141 7.76 -14.36 -5.19
N ARG A 142 8.04 -13.39 -6.04
CA ARG A 142 8.74 -12.17 -5.63
C ARG A 142 7.72 -11.06 -5.33
N PRO A 143 7.84 -10.38 -4.18
CA PRO A 143 6.95 -9.27 -3.85
C PRO A 143 7.03 -8.16 -4.88
N HIS A 144 5.87 -7.67 -5.32
CA HIS A 144 5.79 -6.56 -6.26
C HIS A 144 4.71 -5.57 -5.85
N ILE A 145 5.06 -4.29 -5.73
CA ILE A 145 4.13 -3.19 -5.54
C ILE A 145 4.51 -2.09 -6.54
N PRO A 146 3.64 -1.76 -7.50
CA PRO A 146 3.93 -0.74 -8.52
C PRO A 146 4.30 0.60 -7.87
N GLU A 147 5.32 1.28 -8.40
CA GLU A 147 5.83 2.53 -7.81
C GLU A 147 4.75 3.61 -7.70
N LYS A 148 3.89 3.74 -8.70
CA LYS A 148 2.77 4.69 -8.71
C LYS A 148 1.81 4.43 -7.54
N ILE A 149 1.50 3.16 -7.24
CA ILE A 149 0.67 2.77 -6.10
C ILE A 149 1.40 2.98 -4.78
N GLN A 150 2.71 2.69 -4.71
CA GLN A 150 3.51 3.01 -3.52
C GLN A 150 3.46 4.50 -3.19
N GLN A 151 3.54 5.36 -4.21
CA GLN A 151 3.45 6.82 -4.05
C GLN A 151 2.09 7.27 -3.54
N LEU A 152 0.98 6.60 -3.92
CA LEU A 152 -0.35 6.85 -3.39
C LEU A 152 -0.47 6.44 -1.91
N MET A 153 0.05 5.28 -1.56
CA MET A 153 -0.01 4.75 -0.19
C MET A 153 0.89 5.51 0.78
N HIS A 154 2.02 5.95 0.28
CA HIS A 154 2.98 6.80 0.96
C HIS A 154 3.10 8.07 0.13
N PRO A 155 2.15 9.02 0.24
CA PRO A 155 2.38 10.33 -0.35
C PRO A 155 3.77 10.73 0.12
N ARG A 156 4.69 10.86 -0.84
CA ARG A 156 6.11 11.15 -0.57
C ARG A 156 6.14 12.10 0.60
N LYS A 157 6.80 11.72 1.72
CA LYS A 157 7.30 12.73 2.64
C LYS A 157 8.14 13.60 1.74
N LYS A 158 7.57 14.73 1.31
CA LYS A 158 8.31 15.74 0.55
C LYS A 158 9.61 15.87 1.31
N THR A 159 10.71 15.44 0.71
CA THR A 159 12.01 15.67 1.33
C THR A 159 12.09 17.16 1.57
N ALA A 160 12.83 17.61 2.58
CA ALA A 160 12.93 19.03 2.97
C ALA A 160 13.41 19.97 1.84
N ARG A 161 13.51 19.47 0.61
CA ARG A 161 13.80 20.19 -0.64
C ARG A 161 12.54 20.54 -1.45
N ASP A 162 11.41 19.85 -1.22
CA ASP A 162 10.12 20.25 -1.80
C ASP A 162 9.59 21.38 -0.92
N VAL A 163 9.61 22.58 -1.43
CA VAL A 163 9.18 23.81 -0.75
C VAL A 163 7.75 23.61 -0.22
N ILE A 164 7.63 23.21 1.05
CA ILE A 164 6.36 23.25 1.75
C ILE A 164 6.03 24.73 1.90
N ARG A 165 5.04 25.22 1.15
CA ARG A 165 4.51 26.56 1.37
C ARG A 165 3.81 26.55 2.72
N GLU A 166 4.01 27.62 3.50
CA GLU A 166 3.48 27.76 4.87
C GLU A 166 1.96 27.53 4.98
N GLY A 167 1.22 27.63 3.86
CA GLY A 167 -0.23 27.36 3.77
C GLY A 167 -0.63 25.87 3.77
N ASP A 168 0.31 24.94 3.57
CA ASP A 168 -0.01 23.51 3.46
C ASP A 168 0.09 22.75 4.79
N ILE A 169 0.61 23.39 5.86
CA ILE A 169 0.80 22.76 7.16
C ILE A 169 -0.32 23.14 8.11
N ILE A 170 -1.30 22.28 8.27
CA ILE A 170 -2.40 22.48 9.20
C ILE A 170 -1.93 22.14 10.62
N LEU A 171 -1.69 23.17 11.44
CA LEU A 171 -1.43 23.03 12.86
C LEU A 171 -2.74 23.12 13.68
N THR A 172 -2.78 22.42 14.80
CA THR A 172 -3.84 22.69 15.80
C THR A 172 -3.55 24.06 16.46
N PRO A 173 -4.57 24.74 17.03
CA PRO A 173 -4.36 26.03 17.71
C PRO A 173 -3.25 25.96 18.78
N ARG A 174 -3.12 24.81 19.45
CA ARG A 174 -2.10 24.58 20.46
C ARG A 174 -0.71 24.41 19.88
N GLN A 175 -0.59 23.70 18.77
CA GLN A 175 0.67 23.53 18.04
C GLN A 175 1.15 24.87 17.47
N ASP A 176 0.25 25.70 16.94
CA ASP A 176 0.58 27.04 16.44
C ASP A 176 1.12 27.96 17.54
N GLN A 177 0.45 27.99 18.73
CA GLN A 177 0.95 28.73 19.89
C GLN A 177 2.36 28.30 20.30
N ILE A 178 2.63 27.00 20.33
CA ILE A 178 3.95 26.46 20.67
C ILE A 178 4.96 26.84 19.60
N LEU A 179 4.63 26.70 18.33
CA LEU A 179 5.51 27.08 17.21
C LEU A 179 5.92 28.55 17.28
N LYS A 180 4.97 29.46 17.50
CA LYS A 180 5.26 30.90 17.68
C LYS A 180 6.24 31.17 18.81
N LEU A 181 6.03 30.57 19.99
CA LEU A 181 6.92 30.71 21.13
C LEU A 181 8.33 30.14 20.84
N VAL A 182 8.43 29.08 20.09
CA VAL A 182 9.70 28.47 19.67
C VAL A 182 10.44 29.35 18.67
N SER A 183 9.73 29.82 17.62
CA SER A 183 10.36 30.51 16.48
C SER A 183 10.67 31.98 16.76
N GLU A 184 9.80 32.66 17.50
CA GLU A 184 9.95 34.11 17.75
C GLU A 184 10.72 34.40 19.02
N ARG A 185 10.56 33.60 20.07
CA ARG A 185 11.17 33.85 21.38
C ARG A 185 12.25 32.85 21.77
N GLY A 186 12.52 31.84 20.96
CA GLY A 186 13.48 30.80 21.32
C GLY A 186 13.15 30.08 22.63
N ALA A 187 11.87 30.09 23.07
CA ALA A 187 11.45 29.68 24.41
C ALA A 187 11.70 28.20 24.66
N SER A 188 12.38 27.82 25.73
CA SER A 188 12.60 26.41 26.12
C SER A 188 11.28 25.71 26.48
N ASN A 189 11.25 24.36 26.47
CA ASN A 189 10.04 23.60 26.81
C ASN A 189 9.52 23.96 28.21
N LYS A 190 10.40 24.24 29.17
CA LYS A 190 10.06 24.70 30.52
C LYS A 190 9.36 26.07 30.52
N VAL A 191 9.82 27.00 29.69
CA VAL A 191 9.21 28.33 29.54
C VAL A 191 7.85 28.20 28.87
N ILE A 192 7.75 27.41 27.78
CA ILE A 192 6.51 27.15 27.06
C ILE A 192 5.48 26.49 27.99
N ALA A 193 5.88 25.47 28.76
CA ALA A 193 5.03 24.78 29.72
C ALA A 193 4.41 25.77 30.75
N ARG A 194 5.24 26.68 31.28
CA ARG A 194 4.78 27.72 32.23
C ARG A 194 3.84 28.71 31.57
N LEU A 195 4.18 29.23 30.39
CA LEU A 195 3.36 30.23 29.68
C LEU A 195 2.00 29.67 29.28
N LEU A 196 1.98 28.41 28.86
CA LEU A 196 0.78 27.73 28.37
C LEU A 196 0.03 26.93 29.44
N LYS A 197 0.52 26.94 30.69
CA LYS A 197 -0.03 26.20 31.84
C LYS A 197 -0.25 24.71 31.56
N ILE A 198 0.74 24.04 30.97
CA ILE A 198 0.77 22.62 30.69
C ILE A 198 2.08 21.99 31.17
N SER A 199 2.15 20.64 31.19
CA SER A 199 3.39 19.96 31.58
C SER A 199 4.47 20.05 30.49
N GLU A 200 5.76 19.97 30.89
CA GLU A 200 6.86 19.89 29.92
C GLU A 200 6.76 18.64 29.02
N SER A 201 6.23 17.54 29.55
CA SER A 201 5.97 16.33 28.78
C SER A 201 4.94 16.57 27.68
N THR A 202 3.88 17.32 27.97
CA THR A 202 2.88 17.73 26.98
C THR A 202 3.48 18.63 25.90
N VAL A 203 4.37 19.56 26.28
CA VAL A 203 5.10 20.38 25.29
C VAL A 203 5.96 19.50 24.39
N LYS A 204 6.69 18.53 24.94
CA LYS A 204 7.51 17.57 24.15
C LYS A 204 6.66 16.79 23.14
N LEU A 205 5.46 16.33 23.53
CA LEU A 205 4.53 15.64 22.63
C LEU A 205 4.09 16.55 21.47
N HIS A 206 3.70 17.78 21.76
CA HIS A 206 3.35 18.74 20.72
C HIS A 206 4.54 19.06 19.81
N MET A 207 5.74 19.25 20.36
CA MET A 207 6.97 19.48 19.57
C MET A 207 7.28 18.31 18.64
N SER A 208 7.14 17.07 19.10
CA SER A 208 7.32 15.88 18.27
C SER A 208 6.31 15.84 17.11
N ALA A 209 5.04 16.19 17.39
CA ALA A 209 4.02 16.28 16.37
C ALA A 209 4.29 17.40 15.35
N ILE A 210 4.78 18.58 15.81
CA ILE A 210 5.19 19.70 14.94
C ILE A 210 6.36 19.26 14.06
N PHE A 211 7.42 18.65 14.64
CA PHE A 211 8.56 18.15 13.86
C PHE A 211 8.13 17.20 12.76
N LYS A 212 7.19 16.28 13.07
CA LYS A 212 6.64 15.35 12.09
C LYS A 212 5.89 16.06 10.96
N LYS A 213 5.08 17.09 11.28
CA LYS A 213 4.32 17.87 10.28
C LYS A 213 5.23 18.71 9.39
N TYR A 214 6.29 19.28 9.93
CA TYR A 214 7.28 20.08 9.20
C TYR A 214 8.35 19.22 8.50
N GLY A 215 8.38 17.90 8.75
CA GLY A 215 9.42 17.03 8.19
C GLY A 215 10.83 17.31 8.71
N VAL A 216 10.95 17.92 9.89
CA VAL A 216 12.23 18.30 10.51
C VAL A 216 12.58 17.37 11.65
N LYS A 217 13.89 17.19 11.91
CA LYS A 217 14.39 16.23 12.91
C LYS A 217 14.60 16.87 14.29
N ASN A 218 14.78 18.18 14.35
CA ASN A 218 15.10 18.87 15.58
C ASN A 218 14.61 20.33 15.58
N ARG A 219 14.70 20.97 16.74
CA ARG A 219 14.27 22.33 16.98
C ARG A 219 14.99 23.37 16.10
N THR A 220 16.30 23.21 15.93
CA THR A 220 17.10 24.13 15.11
C THR A 220 16.63 24.12 13.67
N GLN A 221 16.37 22.94 13.11
CA GLN A 221 15.81 22.81 11.76
C GLN A 221 14.42 23.43 11.65
N LEU A 222 13.56 23.30 12.67
CA LEU A 222 12.24 23.92 12.71
C LEU A 222 12.33 25.45 12.66
N VAL A 223 13.22 26.06 13.47
CA VAL A 223 13.41 27.50 13.52
C VAL A 223 13.95 28.04 12.18
N LEU A 224 14.95 27.37 11.60
CA LEU A 224 15.50 27.72 10.29
C LEU A 224 14.46 27.61 9.16
N PHE A 225 13.62 26.59 9.20
CA PHE A 225 12.53 26.42 8.24
C PHE A 225 11.56 27.60 8.31
N ASN A 226 11.11 27.96 9.52
CA ASN A 226 10.14 29.03 9.74
C ASN A 226 10.70 30.43 9.42
N GLN A 227 12.01 30.65 9.58
CA GLN A 227 12.67 31.91 9.19
C GLN A 227 12.75 32.06 7.67
N ARG A 228 13.04 30.98 6.93
CA ARG A 228 13.09 31.00 5.46
C ARG A 228 11.73 31.31 4.84
N SER A 229 10.66 30.77 5.40
CA SER A 229 9.30 31.01 4.93
C SER A 229 8.87 32.45 5.09
N LYS A 230 9.34 33.16 6.15
CA LYS A 230 9.06 34.58 6.37
C LYS A 230 9.85 35.51 5.44
N SER A 231 11.02 35.07 4.96
CA SER A 231 11.88 35.91 4.07
C SER A 231 11.43 35.87 2.59
N THR A 232 10.51 35.00 2.23
CA THR A 232 10.01 34.85 0.83
C THR A 232 8.73 35.67 0.57
N ILE A 233 8.19 36.37 1.58
CA ILE A 233 6.92 37.10 1.49
C ILE A 233 7.15 38.64 1.51
N ASN A 234 8.39 39.10 1.50
CA ASN A 234 8.74 40.55 1.36
C ASN A 234 9.26 40.87 -0.03
#